data_52a68e6d25c890bd9d1eaa7cb949b9a4
#
_entry.id   52a68e6d25c890bd9d1eaa7cb949b9a4
#
_cell.length_a   1.000
_cell.length_b   1.000
_cell.length_c   1.000
_cell.angle_alpha   90.00
_cell.angle_beta   90.00
_cell.angle_gamma   90.00
#
_symmetry.space_group_name_H-M   'P 1'
#
loop_
_entity.id
_entity.type
_entity.pdbx_description
1 polymer ?
#
loop_
_entity_poly.entity_id
_entity_poly.type
_entity_poly.pdbx_seq_one_letter_code
_entity_poly.pdbx_strand_id
1 'polypeptide(L)'
;MQTRLRMRVALVVCGLALTTIPLGTFMARAHTQTYGANMTIHFDHKTQSFDGHVGTSSFCHEDRLVSVFKTDGVDVLVGTSVSDHSGQWGDVAWDGPGTYVARVSEVHEGGYGHDHTCLAGSSHTISAP
;
A
#
# COMPACT_ATOMS: atom_id res chain seq x y z
N MET A 1 -16.33 35.86 88.52
CA MET A 1 -15.06 35.73 87.78
C MET A 1 -15.34 34.86 86.57
N GLN A 2 -15.45 35.48 85.37
CA GLN A 2 -15.75 34.76 84.16
C GLN A 2 -14.46 34.75 83.29
N THR A 3 -13.90 33.58 83.18
CA THR A 3 -12.71 33.36 82.31
C THR A 3 -13.20 33.01 80.93
N ARG A 4 -13.07 33.93 80.00
CA ARG A 4 -13.38 33.69 78.57
C ARG A 4 -12.25 32.94 77.89
N LEU A 5 -12.52 31.71 77.55
CA LEU A 5 -11.63 30.85 76.71
C LEU A 5 -11.78 31.31 75.27
N ARG A 6 -10.74 31.93 74.72
CA ARG A 6 -10.66 32.27 73.28
C ARG A 6 -10.15 31.10 72.48
N MET A 7 -11.08 30.45 71.82
CA MET A 7 -10.78 29.35 70.87
C MET A 7 -10.25 29.97 69.57
N ARG A 8 -8.96 29.79 69.29
CA ARG A 8 -8.34 30.17 68.03
C ARG A 8 -8.55 29.05 67.01
N VAL A 9 -9.45 29.28 66.03
CA VAL A 9 -9.64 28.40 64.89
C VAL A 9 -8.52 28.64 63.90
N ALA A 10 -7.61 27.69 63.74
CA ALA A 10 -6.60 27.72 62.70
C ALA A 10 -7.21 27.17 61.42
N LEU A 11 -7.41 28.04 60.44
CA LEU A 11 -7.80 27.66 59.09
C LEU A 11 -6.59 27.04 58.38
N VAL A 12 -6.60 25.73 58.23
CA VAL A 12 -5.64 25.00 57.34
C VAL A 12 -6.20 25.09 55.91
N VAL A 13 -5.61 25.94 55.10
CA VAL A 13 -5.90 26.00 53.68
C VAL A 13 -5.11 24.89 53.02
N CYS A 14 -5.73 23.74 52.73
CA CYS A 14 -5.18 22.72 51.86
C CYS A 14 -5.18 23.21 50.41
N GLY A 15 -4.07 23.69 49.95
CA GLY A 15 -3.84 23.99 48.53
C GLY A 15 -3.85 22.72 47.71
N LEU A 16 -4.92 22.45 46.95
CA LEU A 16 -4.93 21.45 45.91
C LEU A 16 -4.08 21.95 44.73
N ALA A 17 -2.85 21.44 44.66
CA ALA A 17 -2.03 21.59 43.47
C ALA A 17 -2.59 20.68 42.37
N LEU A 18 -3.39 21.26 41.45
CA LEU A 18 -3.75 20.59 40.20
C LEU A 18 -2.50 20.48 39.35
N THR A 19 -1.84 19.32 39.36
CA THR A 19 -0.84 18.96 38.38
C THR A 19 -1.56 18.69 37.07
N THR A 20 -1.56 19.66 36.18
CA THR A 20 -1.92 19.46 34.77
C THR A 20 -0.85 18.60 34.12
N ILE A 21 -1.14 17.30 33.96
CA ILE A 21 -0.36 16.39 33.13
C ILE A 21 -0.59 16.85 31.68
N PRO A 22 0.46 17.31 30.95
CA PRO A 22 0.30 17.56 29.54
C PRO A 22 -0.02 16.21 28.88
N LEU A 23 -1.25 16.05 28.36
CA LEU A 23 -1.53 14.97 27.42
C LEU A 23 -0.65 15.25 26.18
N GLY A 24 0.53 14.63 26.18
CA GLY A 24 1.34 14.53 24.99
C GLY A 24 0.52 13.81 23.93
N THR A 25 0.03 14.56 22.95
CA THR A 25 -0.52 13.99 21.76
C THR A 25 0.62 13.22 21.07
N PHE A 26 0.67 11.91 21.30
CA PHE A 26 1.45 11.02 20.47
C PHE A 26 0.84 11.07 19.07
N MET A 27 1.34 11.98 18.25
CA MET A 27 1.09 11.93 16.82
C MET A 27 1.76 10.63 16.33
N ALA A 28 0.97 9.57 16.18
CA ALA A 28 1.40 8.40 15.46
C ALA A 28 1.76 8.90 14.04
N ARG A 29 3.06 8.96 13.75
CA ARG A 29 3.52 9.28 12.40
C ARG A 29 3.13 8.11 11.53
N ALA A 30 2.16 8.31 10.65
CA ALA A 30 1.89 7.36 9.58
C ALA A 30 3.18 7.22 8.77
N HIS A 31 3.72 6.00 8.72
CA HIS A 31 4.86 5.69 7.86
C HIS A 31 4.31 5.50 6.46
N THR A 32 4.54 6.49 5.60
CA THR A 32 4.30 6.36 4.16
C THR A 32 5.50 5.66 3.54
N GLN A 33 5.30 4.49 2.95
CA GLN A 33 6.32 3.75 2.21
C GLN A 33 5.91 3.62 0.75
N THR A 34 6.90 3.79 -0.15
CA THR A 34 6.71 3.68 -1.59
C THR A 34 7.51 2.50 -2.11
N TYR A 35 6.85 1.62 -2.87
CA TYR A 35 7.45 0.42 -3.44
C TYR A 35 7.37 0.46 -4.96
N GLY A 36 8.50 0.21 -5.64
CA GLY A 36 8.55 0.07 -7.09
C GLY A 36 7.88 -1.21 -7.56
N ALA A 37 7.43 -1.24 -8.80
CA ALA A 37 6.95 -2.46 -9.45
C ALA A 37 8.00 -2.95 -10.44
N ASN A 38 8.50 -4.17 -10.22
CA ASN A 38 9.34 -4.89 -11.17
C ASN A 38 8.49 -6.00 -11.80
N MET A 39 8.24 -5.91 -13.10
CA MET A 39 7.33 -6.81 -13.79
C MET A 39 8.04 -7.70 -14.80
N THR A 40 7.58 -8.94 -14.90
CA THR A 40 7.95 -9.85 -15.98
C THR A 40 6.74 -10.22 -16.82
N ILE A 41 6.98 -10.57 -18.08
CA ILE A 41 6.01 -11.14 -19.00
C ILE A 41 6.65 -12.32 -19.72
N HIS A 42 5.90 -13.38 -19.88
CA HIS A 42 6.28 -14.58 -20.62
C HIS A 42 5.12 -15.02 -21.50
N PHE A 43 5.42 -15.62 -22.65
CA PHE A 43 4.44 -16.23 -23.56
C PHE A 43 4.54 -17.75 -23.50
N ASP A 44 3.47 -18.41 -23.10
CA ASP A 44 3.39 -19.87 -23.13
C ASP A 44 2.81 -20.35 -24.48
N HIS A 45 3.65 -21.01 -25.26
CA HIS A 45 3.27 -21.58 -26.55
C HIS A 45 2.23 -22.70 -26.49
N LYS A 46 2.11 -23.39 -25.35
CA LYS A 46 1.18 -24.52 -25.20
C LYS A 46 -0.25 -24.04 -24.94
N THR A 47 -0.38 -23.06 -24.06
CA THR A 47 -1.67 -22.48 -23.68
C THR A 47 -2.04 -21.31 -24.58
N GLN A 48 -1.12 -20.75 -25.35
CA GLN A 48 -1.25 -19.53 -26.13
C GLN A 48 -1.74 -18.36 -25.24
N SER A 49 -1.07 -18.18 -24.12
CA SER A 49 -1.39 -17.16 -23.15
C SER A 49 -0.15 -16.48 -22.60
N PHE A 50 -0.37 -15.32 -21.99
CA PHE A 50 0.69 -14.59 -21.28
C PHE A 50 0.54 -14.82 -19.77
N ASP A 51 1.68 -14.94 -19.12
CA ASP A 51 1.86 -15.00 -17.68
C ASP A 51 3.07 -14.18 -17.25
N GLY A 52 3.26 -14.05 -15.95
CA GLY A 52 4.41 -13.36 -15.41
C GLY A 52 4.32 -13.12 -13.91
N HIS A 53 5.11 -12.16 -13.45
CA HIS A 53 5.24 -11.87 -12.04
C HIS A 53 5.32 -10.36 -11.79
N VAL A 54 4.63 -9.89 -10.76
CA VAL A 54 4.79 -8.56 -10.16
C VAL A 54 5.78 -8.70 -9.01
N GLY A 55 7.05 -8.43 -9.28
CA GLY A 55 8.12 -8.49 -8.30
C GLY A 55 8.25 -7.16 -7.58
N THR A 56 7.89 -7.14 -6.31
CA THR A 56 8.14 -6.01 -5.42
C THR A 56 8.31 -6.54 -4.00
N SER A 57 8.28 -5.65 -3.00
CA SER A 57 8.16 -6.08 -1.62
C SER A 57 6.81 -6.79 -1.38
N SER A 58 6.74 -7.58 -0.35
CA SER A 58 5.57 -8.40 0.03
C SER A 58 4.24 -7.64 0.18
N PHE A 59 4.26 -6.31 0.16
CA PHE A 59 3.05 -5.49 0.32
C PHE A 59 2.42 -5.04 -1.00
N CYS A 60 3.12 -5.18 -2.13
CA CYS A 60 2.70 -4.59 -3.40
C CYS A 60 2.62 -5.58 -4.56
N HIS A 61 2.67 -6.86 -4.31
CA HIS A 61 2.63 -7.87 -5.37
C HIS A 61 1.27 -8.58 -5.49
N GLU A 62 0.48 -8.60 -4.42
CA GLU A 62 -0.84 -9.23 -4.38
C GLU A 62 -1.94 -8.28 -4.88
N ASP A 63 -2.99 -8.84 -5.44
CA ASP A 63 -4.20 -8.13 -5.90
C ASP A 63 -3.93 -6.97 -6.88
N ARG A 64 -2.82 -7.02 -7.62
CA ARG A 64 -2.49 -6.01 -8.63
C ARG A 64 -3.17 -6.34 -9.96
N LEU A 65 -3.92 -5.38 -10.48
CA LEU A 65 -4.47 -5.51 -11.83
C LEU A 65 -3.36 -5.32 -12.86
N VAL A 66 -3.03 -6.40 -13.56
CA VAL A 66 -2.07 -6.43 -14.66
C VAL A 66 -2.81 -6.34 -15.97
N SER A 67 -2.40 -5.42 -16.84
CA SER A 67 -2.95 -5.23 -18.18
C SER A 67 -1.89 -5.58 -19.22
N VAL A 68 -2.22 -6.44 -20.17
CA VAL A 68 -1.34 -6.80 -21.29
C VAL A 68 -1.75 -6.00 -22.52
N PHE A 69 -0.78 -5.35 -23.14
CA PHE A 69 -0.98 -4.55 -24.36
C PHE A 69 -0.15 -5.11 -25.51
N LYS A 70 -0.74 -5.09 -26.70
CA LYS A 70 -0.02 -5.28 -27.95
C LYS A 70 0.46 -3.89 -28.42
N THR A 71 1.76 -3.78 -28.74
CA THR A 71 2.44 -2.48 -28.93
C THR A 71 2.93 -2.26 -30.37
N ASP A 72 2.33 -2.94 -31.34
CA ASP A 72 2.70 -2.82 -32.76
C ASP A 72 2.11 -1.54 -33.38
N GLY A 73 2.59 -0.39 -32.93
CA GLY A 73 2.13 0.93 -33.37
C GLY A 73 1.35 1.67 -32.27
N VAL A 74 0.05 1.45 -32.15
CA VAL A 74 -0.78 1.98 -31.04
C VAL A 74 -1.00 0.90 -30.02
N ASP A 75 -0.85 1.22 -28.75
CA ASP A 75 -1.08 0.28 -27.66
C ASP A 75 -2.56 -0.16 -27.61
N VAL A 76 -2.80 -1.46 -27.80
CA VAL A 76 -4.14 -2.05 -27.75
C VAL A 76 -4.19 -3.00 -26.56
N LEU A 77 -5.17 -2.80 -25.69
CA LEU A 77 -5.40 -3.71 -24.55
C LEU A 77 -5.86 -5.07 -25.07
N VAL A 78 -5.10 -6.11 -24.71
CA VAL A 78 -5.39 -7.51 -25.07
C VAL A 78 -6.21 -8.20 -23.99
N GLY A 79 -5.85 -7.97 -22.74
CA GLY A 79 -6.55 -8.54 -21.61
C GLY A 79 -5.94 -8.12 -20.28
N THR A 80 -6.57 -8.58 -19.22
CA THR A 80 -6.17 -8.28 -17.84
C THR A 80 -6.11 -9.55 -17.00
N SER A 81 -5.29 -9.51 -15.97
CA SER A 81 -5.18 -10.54 -14.93
C SER A 81 -4.96 -9.88 -13.58
N VAL A 82 -5.21 -10.58 -12.50
CA VAL A 82 -4.92 -10.11 -11.14
C VAL A 82 -3.82 -10.98 -10.55
N SER A 83 -2.81 -10.36 -9.96
CA SER A 83 -1.73 -11.10 -9.32
C SER A 83 -2.20 -11.75 -8.01
N ASP A 84 -1.71 -12.95 -7.75
CA ASP A 84 -1.96 -13.69 -6.52
C ASP A 84 -1.05 -13.21 -5.36
N HIS A 85 -1.18 -13.85 -4.20
CA HIS A 85 -0.40 -13.56 -3.00
C HIS A 85 1.12 -13.76 -3.16
N SER A 86 1.58 -14.41 -4.22
CA SER A 86 3.00 -14.54 -4.58
C SER A 86 3.44 -13.57 -5.67
N GLY A 87 2.52 -12.76 -6.19
CA GLY A 87 2.75 -11.84 -7.29
C GLY A 87 2.62 -12.49 -8.68
N GLN A 88 2.23 -13.75 -8.78
CA GLN A 88 2.03 -14.42 -10.06
C GLN A 88 0.73 -13.96 -10.70
N TRP A 89 0.77 -13.73 -12.01
CA TRP A 89 -0.39 -13.42 -12.83
C TRP A 89 -0.34 -14.24 -14.13
N GLY A 90 -1.49 -14.48 -14.76
CA GLY A 90 -1.50 -15.29 -15.97
C GLY A 90 -2.87 -15.37 -16.63
N ASP A 91 -2.97 -16.32 -17.56
CA ASP A 91 -4.20 -16.65 -18.30
C ASP A 91 -4.71 -15.52 -19.21
N VAL A 92 -3.86 -14.56 -19.60
CA VAL A 92 -4.22 -13.55 -20.59
C VAL A 92 -4.06 -14.16 -21.98
N ALA A 93 -5.18 -14.34 -22.68
CA ALA A 93 -5.20 -14.97 -23.99
C ALA A 93 -4.40 -14.17 -25.03
N TRP A 94 -3.68 -14.89 -25.87
CA TRP A 94 -2.93 -14.32 -26.97
C TRP A 94 -3.85 -13.80 -28.09
N ASP A 95 -3.49 -12.66 -28.69
CA ASP A 95 -4.23 -11.98 -29.77
C ASP A 95 -3.38 -11.88 -31.05
N GLY A 96 -2.82 -12.98 -31.48
CA GLY A 96 -2.06 -13.07 -32.72
C GLY A 96 -0.60 -12.58 -32.62
N PRO A 97 0.17 -12.72 -33.69
CA PRO A 97 1.59 -12.32 -33.74
C PRO A 97 1.79 -10.85 -33.43
N GLY A 98 2.85 -10.52 -32.67
CA GLY A 98 3.15 -9.13 -32.37
C GLY A 98 4.06 -8.93 -31.17
N THR A 99 4.22 -7.68 -30.77
CA THR A 99 5.01 -7.25 -29.61
C THR A 99 4.09 -6.91 -28.45
N TYR A 100 4.43 -7.38 -27.26
CA TYR A 100 3.58 -7.28 -26.08
C TYR A 100 4.32 -6.73 -24.87
N VAL A 101 3.59 -6.06 -24.01
CA VAL A 101 4.06 -5.54 -22.72
C VAL A 101 2.98 -5.73 -21.66
N ALA A 102 3.37 -6.09 -20.44
CA ALA A 102 2.49 -6.08 -19.28
C ALA A 102 2.70 -4.81 -18.46
N ARG A 103 1.62 -4.22 -17.97
CA ARG A 103 1.65 -3.02 -17.13
C ARG A 103 0.77 -3.19 -15.90
N VAL A 104 1.19 -2.57 -14.80
CA VAL A 104 0.41 -2.47 -13.57
C VAL A 104 0.26 -1.01 -13.19
N SER A 105 -0.94 -0.63 -12.75
CA SER A 105 -1.23 0.74 -12.33
C SER A 105 -0.73 1.00 -10.91
N GLU A 106 -0.49 2.27 -10.58
CA GLU A 106 -0.25 2.70 -9.21
C GLU A 106 -1.49 2.43 -8.35
N VAL A 107 -1.27 1.95 -7.13
CA VAL A 107 -2.31 1.80 -6.11
C VAL A 107 -1.82 2.34 -4.77
N HIS A 108 -2.74 2.90 -4.01
CA HIS A 108 -2.51 3.34 -2.64
C HIS A 108 -3.27 2.42 -1.70
N GLU A 109 -2.54 1.80 -0.80
CA GLU A 109 -3.11 0.96 0.24
C GLU A 109 -2.92 1.65 1.58
N GLY A 110 -4.02 2.10 2.18
CA GLY A 110 -4.04 2.77 3.47
C GLY A 110 -4.83 2.01 4.51
N GLY A 111 -4.33 1.94 5.75
CA GLY A 111 -5.03 1.38 6.88
C GLY A 111 -4.27 1.56 8.19
N TYR A 112 -4.97 1.99 9.25
CA TYR A 112 -4.51 2.06 10.66
C TYR A 112 -3.02 2.39 10.87
N GLY A 113 -2.56 3.54 10.34
CA GLY A 113 -1.22 4.06 10.60
C GLY A 113 -0.13 3.61 9.63
N HIS A 114 -0.48 2.87 8.58
CA HIS A 114 0.42 2.50 7.49
C HIS A 114 -0.18 2.93 6.16
N ASP A 115 0.56 3.74 5.42
CA ASP A 115 0.24 4.15 4.06
C ASP A 115 1.30 3.58 3.12
N HIS A 116 0.88 2.74 2.17
CA HIS A 116 1.76 2.18 1.16
C HIS A 116 1.35 2.67 -0.23
N THR A 117 2.31 3.17 -0.98
CA THR A 117 2.13 3.48 -2.40
C THR A 117 2.87 2.43 -3.21
N CYS A 118 2.12 1.65 -3.96
CA CYS A 118 2.63 0.67 -4.91
C CYS A 118 2.68 1.31 -6.29
N LEU A 119 3.86 1.67 -6.76
CA LEU A 119 4.05 2.40 -8.01
C LEU A 119 3.56 1.60 -9.22
N ALA A 120 3.21 2.33 -10.27
CA ALA A 120 3.02 1.76 -11.60
C ALA A 120 4.32 1.13 -12.11
N GLY A 121 4.19 0.13 -12.98
CA GLY A 121 5.33 -0.53 -13.60
C GLY A 121 4.99 -1.15 -14.95
N SER A 122 6.04 -1.45 -15.70
CA SER A 122 5.93 -2.15 -16.99
C SER A 122 6.99 -3.23 -17.07
N SER A 123 6.66 -4.33 -17.72
CA SER A 123 7.64 -5.35 -18.11
C SER A 123 8.54 -4.84 -19.25
N HIS A 124 9.59 -5.59 -19.57
CA HIS A 124 10.19 -5.49 -20.90
C HIS A 124 9.16 -5.94 -21.95
N THR A 125 9.38 -5.56 -23.20
CA THR A 125 8.57 -6.05 -24.32
C THR A 125 9.03 -7.44 -24.75
N ILE A 126 8.09 -8.28 -25.17
CA ILE A 126 8.38 -9.58 -25.78
C ILE A 126 7.70 -9.69 -27.15
N SER A 127 8.25 -10.50 -28.04
CA SER A 127 7.59 -10.86 -29.30
C SER A 127 6.93 -12.24 -29.14
N ALA A 128 5.66 -12.33 -29.48
CA ALA A 128 4.95 -13.60 -29.61
C ALA A 128 4.64 -13.88 -31.09
N PRO A 129 4.78 -15.15 -31.53
CA PRO A 129 4.68 -15.55 -32.95
C PRO A 129 3.27 -15.49 -33.51
#